data_355a51ae38a6ee8b9ed2598e4d23d958
#
_entry.id   355a51ae38a6ee8b9ed2598e4d23d958
#
_cell.length_a   1.000
_cell.length_b   1.000
_cell.length_c   1.000
_cell.angle_alpha   90.00
_cell.angle_beta   90.00
_cell.angle_gamma   90.00
#
_symmetry.space_group_name_H-M   'P 1'
#
loop_
_entity.id
_entity.type
_entity.pdbx_description
1 polymer ?
#
loop_
_entity_poly.entity_id
_entity_poly.type
_entity_poly.pdbx_seq_one_letter_code
_entity_poly.pdbx_strand_id
1 'polypeptide(L)'
;MSQRRPAAPKKLLTGLIGAPIAHSASPAMHERAAEALGLRCHYQLIEVADAGATELRMLIEGVRRLGFAGVNITFPYKEAVVPLLDELAPGAAAMSAVNTVVVRDGRLIGHNTDTTGFARAVAPLLAPSRNSVAVIGAGR
;
A
#
# COMPACT_ATOMS: atom_id res chain seq x y z
N MET A 1 -15.20 -43.16 -6.97
CA MET A 1 -14.33 -42.22 -6.22
C MET A 1 -14.30 -40.90 -6.97
N SER A 2 -15.06 -39.91 -6.52
CA SER A 2 -15.10 -38.59 -7.15
C SER A 2 -13.83 -37.84 -6.75
N GLN A 3 -12.92 -37.65 -7.70
CA GLN A 3 -11.75 -36.79 -7.50
C GLN A 3 -12.23 -35.34 -7.36
N ARG A 4 -12.20 -34.78 -6.16
CA ARG A 4 -12.42 -33.34 -5.94
C ARG A 4 -11.35 -32.58 -6.75
N ARG A 5 -11.78 -31.86 -7.78
CA ARG A 5 -10.90 -30.89 -8.45
C ARG A 5 -10.28 -29.99 -7.38
N PRO A 6 -8.96 -29.77 -7.42
CA PRO A 6 -8.34 -28.80 -6.51
C PRO A 6 -9.03 -27.45 -6.67
N ALA A 7 -9.32 -26.80 -5.54
CA ALA A 7 -9.92 -25.47 -5.54
C ALA A 7 -9.01 -24.52 -6.38
N ALA A 8 -9.64 -23.71 -7.24
CA ALA A 8 -8.88 -22.73 -8.01
C ALA A 8 -8.17 -21.77 -7.04
N PRO A 9 -6.91 -21.38 -7.33
CA PRO A 9 -6.17 -20.47 -6.47
C PRO A 9 -6.93 -19.17 -6.28
N LYS A 10 -6.92 -18.65 -5.05
CA LYS A 10 -7.57 -17.38 -4.70
C LYS A 10 -6.98 -16.27 -5.58
N LYS A 11 -7.85 -15.52 -6.25
CA LYS A 11 -7.47 -14.36 -7.04
C LYS A 11 -7.50 -13.12 -6.15
N LEU A 12 -6.43 -12.33 -6.21
CA LEU A 12 -6.32 -11.04 -5.53
C LEU A 12 -6.30 -9.94 -6.58
N LEU A 13 -7.06 -8.90 -6.36
CA LEU A 13 -6.94 -7.63 -7.06
C LEU A 13 -6.32 -6.62 -6.11
N THR A 14 -5.19 -6.04 -6.51
CA THR A 14 -4.46 -5.04 -5.75
C THR A 14 -4.03 -3.92 -6.69
N GLY A 15 -3.44 -2.85 -6.20
CA GLY A 15 -3.00 -1.78 -7.08
C GLY A 15 -2.20 -0.70 -6.38
N LEU A 16 -1.83 0.33 -7.16
CA LEU A 16 -1.13 1.53 -6.71
C LEU A 16 -1.88 2.76 -7.21
N ILE A 17 -2.18 3.67 -6.31
CA ILE A 17 -2.77 4.98 -6.62
C ILE A 17 -1.72 6.06 -6.38
N GLY A 18 -1.48 6.91 -7.37
CA GLY A 18 -0.54 8.03 -7.30
C GLY A 18 -0.12 8.52 -8.67
N ALA A 19 0.83 9.46 -8.73
CA ALA A 19 1.44 9.95 -9.96
C ALA A 19 2.79 10.65 -9.70
N PRO A 20 3.79 10.49 -10.59
CA PRO A 20 3.81 9.56 -11.73
C PRO A 20 4.15 8.13 -11.28
N ILE A 21 3.52 7.12 -11.84
CA ILE A 21 3.71 5.71 -11.46
C ILE A 21 3.90 4.75 -12.65
N ALA A 22 3.89 5.24 -13.89
CA ALA A 22 3.97 4.41 -15.10
C ALA A 22 5.15 3.41 -15.12
N HIS A 23 6.26 3.74 -14.47
CA HIS A 23 7.46 2.90 -14.40
C HIS A 23 7.63 2.17 -13.05
N SER A 24 6.57 2.07 -12.25
CA SER A 24 6.64 1.40 -10.95
C SER A 24 6.95 -0.09 -11.08
N ALA A 25 7.88 -0.59 -10.28
CA ALA A 25 8.18 -2.02 -10.17
C ALA A 25 7.16 -2.79 -9.31
N SER A 26 6.21 -2.10 -8.68
CA SER A 26 5.24 -2.70 -7.75
C SER A 26 4.42 -3.83 -8.38
N PRO A 27 3.94 -3.76 -9.64
CA PRO A 27 3.20 -4.87 -10.24
C PRO A 27 4.01 -6.16 -10.24
N ALA A 28 5.20 -6.14 -10.83
CA ALA A 28 6.06 -7.32 -10.92
C ALA A 28 6.44 -7.89 -9.54
N MET A 29 6.68 -7.02 -8.58
CA MET A 29 7.07 -7.41 -7.21
C MET A 29 5.90 -8.10 -6.48
N HIS A 30 4.71 -7.52 -6.51
CA HIS A 30 3.54 -8.06 -5.83
C HIS A 30 3.00 -9.34 -6.49
N GLU A 31 2.98 -9.39 -7.83
CA GLU A 31 2.52 -10.55 -8.57
C GLU A 31 3.45 -11.76 -8.36
N ARG A 32 4.77 -11.56 -8.38
CA ARG A 32 5.75 -12.61 -8.03
C ARG A 32 5.64 -13.08 -6.58
N ALA A 33 5.43 -12.16 -5.64
CA ALA A 33 5.25 -12.51 -4.24
C ALA A 33 3.97 -13.34 -4.04
N ALA A 34 2.89 -13.00 -4.72
CA ALA A 34 1.64 -13.76 -4.69
C ALA A 34 1.83 -15.17 -5.27
N GLU A 35 2.52 -15.30 -6.40
CA GLU A 35 2.83 -16.59 -7.02
C GLU A 35 3.62 -17.49 -6.09
N ALA A 36 4.64 -16.97 -5.41
CA ALA A 36 5.42 -17.70 -4.42
C ALA A 36 4.58 -18.22 -3.23
N LEU A 37 3.43 -17.60 -2.97
CA LEU A 37 2.46 -18.02 -1.96
C LEU A 37 1.34 -18.91 -2.52
N GLY A 38 1.41 -19.33 -3.79
CA GLY A 38 0.36 -20.12 -4.45
C GLY A 38 -0.92 -19.33 -4.72
N LEU A 39 -0.83 -17.99 -4.76
CA LEU A 39 -1.92 -17.09 -5.05
C LEU A 39 -1.82 -16.56 -6.49
N ARG A 40 -2.95 -16.10 -7.03
CA ARG A 40 -2.96 -15.31 -8.27
C ARG A 40 -3.25 -13.86 -7.92
N CYS A 41 -2.40 -12.95 -8.36
CA CYS A 41 -2.58 -11.53 -8.14
C CYS A 41 -2.61 -10.79 -9.48
N HIS A 42 -3.48 -9.81 -9.57
CA HIS A 42 -3.37 -8.75 -10.57
C HIS A 42 -3.14 -7.44 -9.82
N TYR A 43 -2.08 -6.73 -10.23
CA TYR A 43 -1.70 -5.47 -9.62
C TYR A 43 -1.89 -4.33 -10.62
N GLN A 44 -2.90 -3.50 -10.38
CA GLN A 44 -3.30 -2.41 -11.27
C GLN A 44 -2.59 -1.11 -10.91
N LEU A 45 -1.94 -0.47 -11.88
CA LEU A 45 -1.51 0.93 -11.75
C LEU A 45 -2.71 1.86 -12.01
N ILE A 46 -3.02 2.71 -11.06
CA ILE A 46 -4.08 3.71 -11.12
C ILE A 46 -3.40 5.08 -11.07
N GLU A 47 -2.90 5.50 -12.23
CA GLU A 47 -2.18 6.76 -12.34
C GLU A 47 -3.16 7.91 -12.43
N VAL A 48 -3.11 8.77 -11.43
CA VAL A 48 -3.97 9.94 -11.32
C VAL A 48 -3.12 11.12 -10.88
N ALA A 49 -2.95 12.07 -11.78
CA ALA A 49 -2.35 13.35 -11.47
C ALA A 49 -3.43 14.33 -10.97
N ASP A 50 -3.11 15.10 -9.96
CA ASP A 50 -3.93 16.24 -9.50
C ASP A 50 -5.38 15.91 -9.10
N ALA A 51 -5.64 14.69 -8.58
CA ALA A 51 -6.95 14.35 -8.05
C ALA A 51 -7.33 15.24 -6.87
N GLY A 52 -8.43 15.95 -7.01
CA GLY A 52 -9.05 16.67 -5.90
C GLY A 52 -9.64 15.72 -4.86
N ALA A 53 -10.02 16.25 -3.69
CA ALA A 53 -10.56 15.47 -2.57
C ALA A 53 -11.77 14.60 -2.95
N THR A 54 -12.64 15.10 -3.82
CA THR A 54 -13.82 14.35 -4.30
C THR A 54 -13.42 13.17 -5.16
N GLU A 55 -12.51 13.36 -6.09
CA GLU A 55 -12.03 12.31 -6.99
C GLU A 55 -11.27 11.23 -6.22
N LEU A 56 -10.37 11.61 -5.31
CA LEU A 56 -9.67 10.67 -4.46
C LEU A 56 -10.64 9.84 -3.60
N ARG A 57 -11.69 10.48 -3.06
CA ARG A 57 -12.76 9.76 -2.33
C ARG A 57 -13.46 8.74 -3.21
N MET A 58 -13.79 9.10 -4.44
CA MET A 58 -14.43 8.19 -5.40
C MET A 58 -13.53 6.98 -5.72
N LEU A 59 -12.24 7.21 -5.91
CA LEU A 59 -11.26 6.14 -6.15
C LEU A 59 -11.16 5.19 -4.96
N ILE A 60 -11.05 5.71 -3.75
CA ILE A 60 -10.94 4.92 -2.50
C ILE A 60 -12.23 4.13 -2.22
N GLU A 61 -13.39 4.72 -2.47
CA GLU A 61 -14.65 4.00 -2.37
C GLU A 61 -14.77 2.93 -3.49
N GLY A 62 -14.22 3.19 -4.67
CA GLY A 62 -14.08 2.22 -5.75
C GLY A 62 -13.24 1.01 -5.34
N VAL A 63 -12.14 1.20 -4.63
CA VAL A 63 -11.31 0.11 -4.08
C VAL A 63 -12.15 -0.83 -3.21
N ARG A 64 -12.98 -0.26 -2.33
CA ARG A 64 -13.90 -1.02 -1.47
C ARG A 64 -14.91 -1.84 -2.27
N ARG A 65 -15.55 -1.23 -3.28
CA ARG A 65 -16.69 -1.80 -3.99
C ARG A 65 -16.33 -2.75 -5.13
N LEU A 66 -15.17 -2.54 -5.76
CA LEU A 66 -14.74 -3.32 -6.92
C LEU A 66 -14.00 -4.62 -6.55
N GLY A 67 -13.91 -4.95 -5.25
CA GLY A 67 -13.34 -6.20 -4.79
C GLY A 67 -11.81 -6.20 -4.71
N PHE A 68 -11.17 -5.04 -4.57
CA PHE A 68 -9.76 -4.99 -4.24
C PHE A 68 -9.52 -5.60 -2.86
N ALA A 69 -8.44 -6.36 -2.72
CA ALA A 69 -7.95 -6.80 -1.42
C ALA A 69 -7.26 -5.65 -0.67
N GLY A 70 -6.74 -4.69 -1.41
CA GLY A 70 -6.11 -3.48 -0.94
C GLY A 70 -5.37 -2.75 -2.04
N VAL A 71 -4.88 -1.56 -1.74
CA VAL A 71 -4.06 -0.76 -2.65
C VAL A 71 -2.91 -0.10 -1.91
N ASN A 72 -1.80 0.10 -2.61
CA ASN A 72 -0.77 1.02 -2.15
C ASN A 72 -1.13 2.45 -2.56
N ILE A 73 -0.70 3.39 -1.74
CA ILE A 73 -0.83 4.82 -1.98
C ILE A 73 0.57 5.42 -2.06
N THR A 74 0.83 6.21 -3.08
CA THR A 74 2.09 6.95 -3.20
C THR A 74 1.85 8.44 -3.38
N PHE A 75 2.91 9.18 -3.64
CA PHE A 75 2.82 10.63 -3.92
C PHE A 75 1.76 10.93 -4.99
N PRO A 76 0.97 11.97 -4.83
CA PRO A 76 0.94 12.93 -3.73
C PRO A 76 -0.11 12.61 -2.63
N TYR A 77 -0.70 11.42 -2.59
CA TYR A 77 -1.94 11.14 -1.86
C TYR A 77 -1.78 10.50 -0.48
N LYS A 78 -0.55 10.24 0.01
CA LYS A 78 -0.34 9.53 1.28
C LYS A 78 -0.98 10.21 2.50
N GLU A 79 -1.01 11.53 2.53
CA GLU A 79 -1.67 12.31 3.59
C GLU A 79 -3.16 12.53 3.28
N ALA A 80 -3.48 12.85 2.02
CA ALA A 80 -4.83 13.17 1.59
C ALA A 80 -5.82 12.00 1.73
N VAL A 81 -5.33 10.75 1.70
CA VAL A 81 -6.16 9.55 1.85
C VAL A 81 -6.59 9.30 3.30
N VAL A 82 -5.85 9.80 4.28
CA VAL A 82 -6.07 9.54 5.71
C VAL A 82 -7.52 9.78 6.15
N PRO A 83 -8.15 10.93 5.88
CA PRO A 83 -9.53 11.19 6.31
C PRO A 83 -10.60 10.39 5.56
N LEU A 84 -10.19 9.58 4.57
CA LEU A 84 -11.10 8.76 3.75
C LEU A 84 -11.18 7.31 4.25
N LEU A 85 -10.39 6.95 5.25
CA LEU A 85 -10.26 5.59 5.76
C LEU A 85 -11.08 5.39 7.04
N ASP A 86 -11.52 4.15 7.27
CA ASP A 86 -12.33 3.80 8.44
C ASP A 86 -11.47 3.60 9.70
N GLU A 87 -10.19 3.25 9.53
CA GLU A 87 -9.27 2.95 10.62
C GLU A 87 -7.82 3.19 10.19
N LEU A 88 -6.98 3.61 11.13
CA LEU A 88 -5.54 3.73 10.95
C LEU A 88 -4.81 2.79 11.91
N ALA A 89 -3.88 2.01 11.38
CA ALA A 89 -2.91 1.30 12.20
C ALA A 89 -2.00 2.30 12.94
N PRO A 90 -1.44 1.94 14.12
CA PRO A 90 -0.67 2.88 14.95
C PRO A 90 0.44 3.62 14.20
N GLY A 91 1.18 2.93 13.33
CA GLY A 91 2.24 3.55 12.53
C GLY A 91 1.74 4.59 11.53
N ALA A 92 0.58 4.36 10.91
CA ALA A 92 -0.04 5.32 9.99
C ALA A 92 -0.60 6.53 10.75
N ALA A 93 -1.22 6.29 11.91
CA ALA A 93 -1.74 7.35 12.77
C ALA A 93 -0.61 8.28 13.27
N ALA A 94 0.50 7.72 13.73
CA ALA A 94 1.66 8.48 14.20
C ALA A 94 2.30 9.35 13.11
N MET A 95 2.28 8.88 11.85
CA MET A 95 2.85 9.59 10.71
C MET A 95 1.86 10.53 10.01
N SER A 96 0.57 10.40 10.31
CA SER A 96 -0.53 11.06 9.56
C SER A 96 -0.40 10.81 8.05
N ALA A 97 0.10 9.65 7.66
CA ALA A 97 0.32 9.28 6.27
C ALA A 97 0.15 7.77 6.07
N VAL A 98 -0.45 7.40 4.95
CA VAL A 98 -0.76 6.01 4.57
C VAL A 98 -0.09 5.68 3.26
N ASN A 99 0.61 4.56 3.20
CA ASN A 99 1.15 4.01 1.94
C ASN A 99 0.48 2.69 1.53
N THR A 100 -0.37 2.13 2.39
CA THR A 100 -1.05 0.85 2.13
C THR A 100 -2.44 0.89 2.75
N VAL A 101 -3.45 0.62 1.95
CA VAL A 101 -4.85 0.47 2.38
C VAL A 101 -5.24 -0.99 2.21
N VAL A 102 -5.71 -1.62 3.27
CA VAL A 102 -6.23 -3.01 3.25
C VAL A 102 -7.75 -2.97 3.36
N VAL A 103 -8.42 -3.74 2.52
CA VAL A 103 -9.87 -3.95 2.61
C VAL A 103 -10.13 -5.22 3.44
N ARG A 104 -10.74 -5.06 4.60
CA ARG A 104 -11.12 -6.17 5.48
C ARG A 104 -12.55 -5.98 5.99
N ASP A 105 -13.39 -6.96 5.72
CA ASP A 105 -14.82 -6.94 6.13
C ASP A 105 -15.55 -5.65 5.70
N GLY A 106 -15.23 -5.19 4.48
CA GLY A 106 -15.78 -3.97 3.92
C GLY A 106 -15.23 -2.66 4.50
N ARG A 107 -14.26 -2.73 5.43
CA ARG A 107 -13.59 -1.56 6.02
C ARG A 107 -12.25 -1.29 5.34
N LEU A 108 -11.88 -0.03 5.25
CA LEU A 108 -10.61 0.46 4.72
C LEU A 108 -9.67 0.77 5.88
N ILE A 109 -8.61 -0.01 6.02
CA ILE A 109 -7.63 0.12 7.09
C ILE A 109 -6.32 0.63 6.52
N GLY A 110 -5.88 1.80 7.00
CA GLY A 110 -4.64 2.44 6.54
C GLY A 110 -3.42 2.00 7.34
N HIS A 111 -2.35 1.68 6.63
CA HIS A 111 -1.06 1.32 7.19
C HIS A 111 0.05 2.22 6.61
N ASN A 112 1.14 2.34 7.37
CA ASN A 112 2.37 2.93 6.87
C ASN A 112 3.52 1.95 7.12
N THR A 113 4.05 1.38 6.03
CA THR A 113 5.16 0.41 6.07
C THR A 113 6.52 1.07 5.83
N ASP A 114 6.55 2.33 5.39
CA ASP A 114 7.79 3.07 5.10
C ASP A 114 8.61 3.25 6.38
N THR A 115 7.97 3.60 7.49
CA THR A 115 8.62 3.79 8.79
C THR A 115 9.34 2.52 9.26
N THR A 116 8.64 1.38 9.22
CA THR A 116 9.23 0.10 9.62
C THR A 116 10.33 -0.33 8.65
N GLY A 117 10.12 -0.13 7.36
CA GLY A 117 11.11 -0.42 6.32
C GLY A 117 12.38 0.39 6.51
N PHE A 118 12.25 1.70 6.72
CA PHE A 118 13.37 2.60 6.99
C PHE A 118 14.11 2.20 8.28
N ALA A 119 13.40 1.99 9.38
CA ALA A 119 14.00 1.60 10.65
C ALA A 119 14.82 0.31 10.53
N ARG A 120 14.29 -0.70 9.83
CA ARG A 120 15.00 -1.96 9.59
C ARG A 120 16.23 -1.79 8.70
N ALA A 121 16.16 -0.94 7.69
CA ALA A 121 17.28 -0.67 6.79
C ALA A 121 18.42 0.08 7.49
N VAL A 122 18.10 0.99 8.38
CA VAL A 122 19.07 1.83 9.09
C VAL A 122 19.66 1.12 10.33
N ALA A 123 18.91 0.26 11.00
CA ALA A 123 19.34 -0.41 12.24
C ALA A 123 20.75 -1.04 12.17
N PRO A 124 21.16 -1.75 11.10
CA PRO A 124 22.52 -2.30 10.99
C PRO A 124 23.61 -1.24 10.87
N LEU A 125 23.26 0.00 10.48
CA LEU A 125 24.19 1.11 10.30
C LEU A 125 24.39 1.93 11.57
N LEU A 126 23.50 1.75 12.56
CA LEU A 126 23.55 2.42 13.85
C LEU A 126 24.46 1.63 14.80
N ALA A 127 25.74 2.00 14.86
CA ALA A 127 26.65 1.44 15.86
C ALA A 127 26.38 2.07 17.24
N PRO A 128 26.60 1.33 18.36
CA PRO A 128 26.42 1.87 19.72
C PRO A 128 27.20 3.15 20.02
N SER A 129 28.27 3.41 19.27
CA SER A 129 29.13 4.58 19.40
C SER A 129 28.70 5.78 18.53
N ARG A 130 27.68 5.64 17.69
CA ARG A 130 27.20 6.72 16.80
C ARG A 130 25.93 7.32 17.40
N ASN A 131 26.08 8.48 18.03
CA ASN A 131 25.01 9.16 18.74
C ASN A 131 24.43 10.35 17.97
N SER A 132 24.81 10.56 16.70
CA SER A 132 24.33 11.68 15.92
C SER A 132 23.89 11.23 14.53
N VAL A 133 22.72 11.69 14.12
CA VAL A 133 22.15 11.48 12.78
C VAL A 133 21.81 12.84 12.21
N ALA A 134 22.22 13.10 10.98
CA ALA A 134 21.80 14.26 10.22
C ALA A 134 20.75 13.83 9.20
N VAL A 135 19.60 14.49 9.19
CA VAL A 135 18.57 14.35 8.17
C VAL A 135 18.63 15.56 7.25
N ILE A 136 18.92 15.33 5.98
CA ILE A 136 19.02 16.39 4.98
C ILE A 136 17.79 16.30 4.07
N GLY A 137 16.97 17.31 4.12
CA GLY A 137 15.73 17.42 3.38
C GLY A 137 14.50 17.23 4.29
N ALA A 138 13.46 17.95 3.96
CA ALA A 138 12.14 17.87 4.58
C ALA A 138 11.07 17.91 3.47
N GLY A 139 11.33 17.18 2.38
CA GLY A 139 10.41 17.08 1.24
C GLY A 139 9.12 16.38 1.64
N ARG A 140 8.02 16.87 1.08
CA ARG A 140 6.71 16.24 1.14
C ARG A 140 6.61 15.15 0.09
#